data_c93f0fe4efa54c7896bfdb3d858aee0a
#
_entry.id   c93f0fe4efa54c7896bfdb3d858aee0a
#
_cell.length_a   1.000
_cell.length_b   1.000
_cell.length_c   1.000
_cell.angle_alpha   90.00
_cell.angle_beta   90.00
_cell.angle_gamma   90.00
#
_symmetry.space_group_name_H-M   'P 1'
#
loop_
_entity.id
_entity.type
_entity.pdbx_description
1 polymer ?
#
loop_
_entity_poly.entity_id
_entity_poly.type
_entity_poly.pdbx_seq_one_letter_code
_entity_poly.pdbx_strand_id
1 'polypeptide(L)'
;MALSLADEKKALTDLMSRTTLEVTPGGAAKVDDFSQIVRAECTIYVTFLPGSDFVDTLNTVRRLKTEGFNPVPHFAARSIVSAEILEQNLQALQNEGITEALLIGGGVDQPLGEFSASI
;
A
#
# COMPACT_ATOMS: atom_id res chain seq x y z
N MET A 1 18.72 -13.70 30.74
CA MET A 1 18.09 -15.03 30.69
C MET A 1 17.60 -15.30 29.29
N ALA A 2 17.98 -16.42 28.71
CA ALA A 2 17.52 -16.77 27.35
C ALA A 2 16.07 -17.26 27.39
N LEU A 3 15.30 -16.92 26.39
CA LEU A 3 13.97 -17.48 26.19
C LEU A 3 14.05 -18.92 25.72
N SER A 4 13.07 -19.76 26.07
CA SER A 4 12.94 -21.07 25.49
C SER A 4 12.55 -20.98 24.02
N LEU A 5 12.79 -22.02 23.23
CA LEU A 5 12.40 -22.08 21.83
C LEU A 5 10.88 -21.86 21.67
N ALA A 6 10.07 -22.42 22.57
CA ALA A 6 8.63 -22.27 22.57
C ALA A 6 8.23 -20.80 22.82
N ASP A 7 8.89 -20.12 23.75
CA ASP A 7 8.64 -18.71 24.06
C ASP A 7 9.05 -17.81 22.90
N GLU A 8 10.19 -18.06 22.26
CA GLU A 8 10.66 -17.33 21.08
C GLU A 8 9.68 -17.50 19.92
N LYS A 9 9.22 -18.73 19.69
CA LYS A 9 8.24 -19.03 18.63
C LYS A 9 6.92 -18.33 18.86
N LYS A 10 6.43 -18.30 20.11
CA LYS A 10 5.20 -17.60 20.47
C LYS A 10 5.35 -16.10 20.28
N ALA A 11 6.44 -15.51 20.75
CA ALA A 11 6.71 -14.08 20.59
C ALA A 11 6.74 -13.68 19.11
N LEU A 12 7.40 -14.49 18.27
CA LEU A 12 7.46 -14.26 16.83
C LEU A 12 6.08 -14.38 16.17
N THR A 13 5.30 -15.39 16.54
CA THR A 13 3.94 -15.58 16.05
C THR A 13 3.04 -14.41 16.43
N ASP A 14 3.11 -13.94 17.67
CA ASP A 14 2.35 -12.80 18.16
C ASP A 14 2.72 -11.51 17.40
N LEU A 15 4.00 -11.30 17.13
CA LEU A 15 4.48 -10.17 16.34
C LEU A 15 3.96 -10.25 14.91
N MET A 16 4.10 -11.39 14.26
CA MET A 16 3.67 -11.59 12.86
C MET A 16 2.16 -11.49 12.68
N SER A 17 1.37 -11.80 13.72
CA SER A 17 -0.10 -11.65 13.67
C SER A 17 -0.56 -10.20 13.57
N ARG A 18 0.33 -9.25 13.88
CA ARG A 18 0.03 -7.81 13.86
C ARG A 18 0.80 -7.04 12.79
N THR A 19 1.57 -7.75 11.95
CA THR A 19 2.31 -7.09 10.87
C THR A 19 1.39 -6.63 9.76
N THR A 20 1.83 -5.60 9.07
CA THR A 20 1.30 -5.15 7.78
C THR A 20 2.26 -5.58 6.68
N LEU A 21 1.81 -5.53 5.45
CA LEU A 21 2.61 -5.85 4.28
C LEU A 21 2.67 -4.64 3.36
N GLU A 22 3.76 -4.50 2.65
CA GLU A 22 3.92 -3.47 1.62
C GLU A 22 4.26 -4.14 0.30
N VAL A 23 3.56 -3.78 -0.76
CA VAL A 23 3.77 -4.33 -2.10
C VAL A 23 3.78 -3.21 -3.14
N THR A 24 4.49 -3.44 -4.23
CA THR A 24 4.30 -2.67 -5.46
C THR A 24 3.23 -3.37 -6.31
N PRO A 25 2.57 -2.66 -7.25
CA PRO A 25 1.65 -3.33 -8.18
C PRO A 25 2.30 -4.49 -8.93
N GLY A 26 3.53 -4.31 -9.42
CA GLY A 26 4.27 -5.37 -10.10
C GLY A 26 4.63 -6.54 -9.19
N GLY A 27 4.99 -6.26 -7.94
CA GLY A 27 5.25 -7.29 -6.94
C GLY A 27 3.99 -8.07 -6.58
N ALA A 28 2.88 -7.37 -6.39
CA ALA A 28 1.58 -7.99 -6.11
C ALA A 28 1.13 -8.93 -7.23
N ALA A 29 1.38 -8.57 -8.48
CA ALA A 29 1.02 -9.40 -9.62
C ALA A 29 1.74 -10.75 -9.64
N LYS A 30 2.86 -10.88 -8.93
CA LYS A 30 3.62 -12.13 -8.82
C LYS A 30 3.14 -13.03 -7.69
N VAL A 31 2.24 -12.56 -6.85
CA VAL A 31 1.70 -13.32 -5.72
C VAL A 31 0.36 -13.91 -6.14
N ASP A 32 0.29 -15.24 -6.18
CA ASP A 32 -0.92 -15.94 -6.57
C ASP A 32 -2.00 -15.87 -5.47
N ASP A 33 -1.58 -16.04 -4.21
CA ASP A 33 -2.50 -16.10 -3.07
C ASP A 33 -1.90 -15.43 -1.84
N PHE A 34 -2.34 -14.24 -1.52
CA PHE A 34 -1.90 -13.48 -0.35
C PHE A 34 -2.32 -14.13 0.98
N SER A 35 -3.37 -14.94 0.99
CA SER A 35 -3.84 -15.61 2.21
C SER A 35 -2.81 -16.59 2.78
N GLN A 36 -1.88 -17.05 1.95
CA GLN A 36 -0.79 -17.91 2.38
C GLN A 36 0.39 -17.13 2.99
N ILE A 37 0.39 -15.83 2.87
CA ILE A 37 1.48 -14.95 3.33
C ILE A 37 1.06 -14.17 4.57
N VAL A 38 -0.16 -13.61 4.57
CA VAL A 38 -0.67 -12.75 5.62
C VAL A 38 -2.09 -13.17 6.02
N ARG A 39 -2.47 -12.79 7.24
CA ARG A 39 -3.81 -13.06 7.77
C ARG A 39 -4.89 -12.32 6.98
N ALA A 40 -6.12 -12.82 7.08
CA ALA A 40 -7.29 -12.11 6.56
C ALA A 40 -7.40 -10.71 7.17
N GLU A 41 -7.94 -9.76 6.41
CA GLU A 41 -8.12 -8.36 6.80
C GLU A 41 -6.82 -7.60 7.09
N CYS A 42 -5.67 -8.21 6.78
CA CYS A 42 -4.37 -7.55 6.93
C CYS A 42 -4.34 -6.25 6.12
N THR A 43 -3.75 -5.22 6.70
CA THR A 43 -3.46 -3.99 5.96
C THR A 43 -2.29 -4.23 5.02
N ILE A 44 -2.50 -3.97 3.74
CA ILE A 44 -1.48 -4.08 2.70
C ILE A 44 -1.30 -2.71 2.05
N TYR A 45 -0.14 -2.12 2.26
CA TYR A 45 0.22 -0.85 1.64
C TYR A 45 0.62 -1.10 0.19
N VAL A 46 0.05 -0.32 -0.72
CA VAL A 46 0.39 -0.39 -2.15
C VAL A 46 1.28 0.79 -2.47
N THR A 47 2.57 0.49 -2.63
CA THR A 47 3.61 1.49 -2.85
C THR A 47 3.51 2.08 -4.25
N PHE A 48 3.67 3.39 -4.33
CA PHE A 48 3.81 4.09 -5.60
C PHE A 48 5.28 4.09 -6.06
N LEU A 49 5.49 3.76 -7.32
CA LEU A 49 6.81 3.89 -7.97
C LEU A 49 6.78 5.05 -8.95
N PRO A 50 7.79 5.94 -8.93
CA PRO A 50 7.89 7.01 -9.92
C PRO A 50 7.81 6.49 -11.35
N GLY A 51 7.02 7.14 -12.20
CA GLY A 51 6.81 6.72 -13.59
C GLY A 51 5.77 5.63 -13.79
N SER A 52 5.19 5.06 -12.71
CA SER A 52 4.12 4.09 -12.85
C SER A 52 2.75 4.77 -13.08
N ASP A 53 1.82 4.04 -13.70
CA ASP A 53 0.47 4.51 -13.90
C ASP A 53 -0.39 4.28 -12.66
N PHE A 54 -1.24 5.24 -12.32
CA PHE A 54 -2.18 5.09 -11.21
C PHE A 54 -3.17 3.94 -11.44
N VAL A 55 -3.47 3.60 -12.68
CA VAL A 55 -4.36 2.47 -13.00
C VAL A 55 -3.83 1.15 -12.45
N ASP A 56 -2.51 0.98 -12.38
CA ASP A 56 -1.90 -0.22 -11.80
C ASP A 56 -2.14 -0.28 -10.30
N THR A 57 -2.01 0.86 -9.62
CA THR A 57 -2.35 0.99 -8.20
C THR A 57 -3.82 0.68 -7.97
N LEU A 58 -4.70 1.25 -8.78
CA LEU A 58 -6.15 1.04 -8.66
C LEU A 58 -6.53 -0.42 -8.83
N ASN A 59 -5.96 -1.10 -9.84
CA ASN A 59 -6.21 -2.51 -10.08
C ASN A 59 -5.71 -3.39 -8.92
N THR A 60 -4.55 -3.07 -8.36
CA THR A 60 -3.98 -3.80 -7.21
C THR A 60 -4.85 -3.62 -5.98
N VAL A 61 -5.25 -2.40 -5.68
CA VAL A 61 -6.13 -2.05 -4.56
C VAL A 61 -7.48 -2.80 -4.70
N ARG A 62 -8.05 -2.78 -5.88
CA ARG A 62 -9.32 -3.48 -6.18
C ARG A 62 -9.19 -4.97 -5.95
N ARG A 63 -8.11 -5.59 -6.43
CA ARG A 63 -7.82 -7.01 -6.22
C ARG A 63 -7.72 -7.34 -4.73
N LEU A 64 -6.90 -6.61 -4.00
CA LEU A 64 -6.67 -6.87 -2.57
C LEU A 64 -7.96 -6.73 -1.76
N LYS A 65 -8.77 -5.74 -2.08
CA LYS A 65 -10.07 -5.56 -1.41
C LYS A 65 -11.02 -6.72 -1.71
N THR A 66 -11.08 -7.16 -2.95
CA THR A 66 -11.89 -8.32 -3.34
C THR A 66 -11.44 -9.60 -2.63
N GLU A 67 -10.16 -9.74 -2.38
CA GLU A 67 -9.58 -10.89 -1.67
C GLU A 67 -9.71 -10.79 -0.14
N GLY A 68 -10.30 -9.72 0.39
CA GLY A 68 -10.61 -9.58 1.82
C GLY A 68 -9.54 -8.88 2.65
N PHE A 69 -8.60 -8.20 2.00
CA PHE A 69 -7.57 -7.42 2.70
C PHE A 69 -7.96 -5.94 2.80
N ASN A 70 -7.20 -5.18 3.58
CA ASN A 70 -7.37 -3.73 3.72
C ASN A 70 -6.25 -3.00 2.96
N PRO A 71 -6.43 -2.67 1.68
CA PRO A 71 -5.41 -1.98 0.92
C PRO A 71 -5.36 -0.50 1.27
N VAL A 72 -4.13 0.02 1.44
CA VAL A 72 -3.86 1.43 1.71
C VAL A 72 -2.87 1.93 0.64
N PRO A 73 -3.34 2.63 -0.40
CA PRO A 73 -2.45 3.12 -1.45
C PRO A 73 -1.59 4.28 -0.95
N HIS A 74 -0.36 4.35 -1.49
CA HIS A 74 0.52 5.49 -1.29
C HIS A 74 0.27 6.57 -2.34
N PHE A 75 0.33 7.82 -1.90
CA PHE A 75 0.43 8.99 -2.78
C PHE A 75 1.76 9.67 -2.53
N ALA A 76 2.57 9.81 -3.57
CA ALA A 76 3.83 10.54 -3.52
C ALA A 76 3.58 11.97 -4.01
N ALA A 77 3.63 12.95 -3.10
CA ALA A 77 3.28 14.34 -3.40
C ALA A 77 4.07 14.89 -4.60
N ARG A 78 5.37 14.63 -4.64
CA ARG A 78 6.24 15.14 -5.71
C ARG A 78 5.99 14.47 -7.07
N SER A 79 5.24 13.39 -7.12
CA SER A 79 4.84 12.71 -8.36
C SER A 79 3.41 13.04 -8.79
N ILE A 80 2.70 13.88 -8.07
CA ILE A 80 1.36 14.34 -8.44
C ILE A 80 1.49 15.45 -9.49
N VAL A 81 0.93 15.21 -10.66
CA VAL A 81 1.06 16.11 -11.80
C VAL A 81 0.19 17.36 -11.65
N SER A 82 -1.01 17.21 -11.11
CA SER A 82 -1.94 18.34 -10.90
C SER A 82 -2.97 18.01 -9.83
N ALA A 83 -3.62 19.05 -9.30
CA ALA A 83 -4.72 18.88 -8.34
C ALA A 83 -5.90 18.15 -8.97
N GLU A 84 -6.20 18.38 -10.23
CA GLU A 84 -7.29 17.71 -10.94
C GLU A 84 -7.05 16.20 -11.06
N ILE A 85 -5.82 15.80 -11.39
CA ILE A 85 -5.45 14.38 -11.46
C ILE A 85 -5.54 13.74 -10.08
N LEU A 86 -5.05 14.41 -9.04
CA LEU A 86 -5.17 13.92 -7.67
C LEU A 86 -6.63 13.70 -7.29
N GLU A 87 -7.51 14.66 -7.58
CA GLU A 87 -8.93 14.57 -7.29
C GLU A 87 -9.59 13.39 -8.02
N GLN A 88 -9.27 13.20 -9.29
CA GLN A 88 -9.76 12.06 -10.08
C GLN A 88 -9.31 10.72 -9.47
N ASN A 89 -8.05 10.64 -9.07
CA ASN A 89 -7.49 9.43 -8.45
C ASN A 89 -8.15 9.12 -7.10
N LEU A 90 -8.35 10.14 -6.27
CA LEU A 90 -9.04 10.00 -4.98
C LEU A 90 -10.48 9.55 -5.18
N GLN A 91 -11.19 10.12 -6.16
CA GLN A 91 -12.56 9.74 -6.48
C GLN A 91 -12.63 8.28 -6.93
N ALA A 92 -11.68 7.84 -7.75
CA ALA A 92 -11.62 6.44 -8.20
C ALA A 92 -11.43 5.48 -7.01
N LEU A 93 -10.60 5.84 -6.04
CA LEU A 93 -10.40 5.05 -4.83
C LEU A 93 -11.66 5.02 -3.96
N GLN A 94 -12.33 6.16 -3.78
CA GLN A 94 -13.59 6.23 -3.04
C GLN A 94 -14.66 5.34 -3.67
N ASN A 95 -14.75 5.31 -4.99
CA ASN A 95 -15.68 4.45 -5.71
C ASN A 95 -15.41 2.97 -5.48
N GLU A 96 -14.17 2.60 -5.17
CA GLU A 96 -13.81 1.23 -4.76
C GLU A 96 -13.99 0.98 -3.26
N GLY A 97 -14.49 1.97 -2.52
CA GLY A 97 -14.69 1.87 -1.08
C GLY A 97 -13.40 1.98 -0.25
N ILE A 98 -12.35 2.55 -0.83
CA ILE A 98 -11.10 2.82 -0.11
C ILE A 98 -11.27 4.10 0.70
N THR A 99 -10.95 4.03 1.99
CA THR A 99 -11.13 5.14 2.93
C THR A 99 -9.82 5.67 3.51
N GLU A 100 -8.72 5.00 3.24
CA GLU A 100 -7.41 5.36 3.76
C GLU A 100 -6.37 5.41 2.66
N ALA A 101 -5.48 6.37 2.75
CA ALA A 101 -4.31 6.47 1.89
C ALA A 101 -3.13 6.98 2.72
N LEU A 102 -1.92 6.62 2.33
CA LEU A 102 -0.70 7.13 2.94
C LEU A 102 -0.08 8.18 2.02
N LEU A 103 0.08 9.39 2.52
CA LEU A 103 0.71 10.48 1.78
C LEU A 103 2.17 10.58 2.17
N ILE A 104 3.05 10.49 1.19
CA ILE A 104 4.50 10.61 1.36
C ILE A 104 5.03 11.74 0.48
N GLY A 105 6.23 12.27 0.81
CA GLY A 105 6.87 13.29 -0.01
C GLY A 105 7.22 12.79 -1.40
N GLY A 106 7.81 11.62 -1.48
CA GLY A 106 8.25 11.01 -2.73
C GLY A 106 9.75 11.16 -2.96
N GLY A 107 10.30 10.32 -3.83
CA GLY A 107 11.72 10.19 -4.08
C GLY A 107 12.26 10.93 -5.30
N VAL A 108 11.43 11.63 -6.06
CA VAL A 108 11.89 12.37 -7.24
C VAL A 108 12.50 13.71 -6.84
N ASP A 109 13.61 14.09 -7.48
CA ASP A 109 14.35 15.32 -7.14
C ASP A 109 13.53 16.58 -7.49
N GLN A 110 12.84 16.56 -8.62
CA GLN A 110 12.00 17.66 -9.08
C GLN A 110 10.53 17.27 -9.04
N PRO A 111 9.67 18.07 -8.37
CA PRO A 111 8.23 17.81 -8.40
C PRO A 111 7.68 17.87 -9.82
N LEU A 112 6.76 16.93 -10.14
CA LEU A 112 6.09 16.90 -11.44
C LEU A 112 4.97 17.93 -11.56
N GLY A 113 4.47 18.42 -10.41
CA GLY A 113 3.39 19.40 -10.32
C GLY A 113 3.66 20.42 -9.21
N GLU A 114 2.60 20.97 -8.65
CA GLU A 114 2.68 22.01 -7.62
C GLU A 114 3.02 21.52 -6.21
N PHE A 115 2.97 20.21 -5.99
CA PHE A 115 3.20 19.64 -4.67
C PHE A 115 4.67 19.25 -4.50
N SER A 116 5.31 19.77 -3.47
CA SER A 116 6.73 19.52 -3.19
C SER A 116 6.97 18.70 -1.92
N ALA A 117 5.94 18.54 -1.09
CA ALA A 117 6.01 17.82 0.19
C ALA A 117 4.63 17.25 0.54
N SER A 118 4.61 16.31 1.49
CA SER A 118 3.37 15.68 1.97
C SER A 118 2.53 16.59 2.88
N ILE A 119 3.13 17.65 3.36
CA ILE A 119 2.50 18.70 4.17
C ILE A 119 3.00 20.08 3.77
#